data_1e0bcdcac2f98405343ff03a04450933
#
_entry.id   1e0bcdcac2f98405343ff03a04450933
#
_cell.length_a   1.000
_cell.length_b   1.000
_cell.length_c   1.000
_cell.angle_alpha   90.00
_cell.angle_beta   90.00
_cell.angle_gamma   90.00
#
_symmetry.space_group_name_H-M   'P 1'
#
loop_
_entity.id
_entity.type
_entity.pdbx_description
1 polymer ?
#
loop_
_entity_poly.entity_id
_entity_poly.type
_entity_poly.pdbx_seq_one_letter_code
_entity_poly.pdbx_strand_id
1 'polypeptide(L)'
;MGHKATVELVLDCEEPKRLAKFWREALDYRDYYTDANLAVLVPKEGIASPLLLQAVPEPKAGKNRMHLDIVVDDIEAEVHRLQALGARRIDEGVQSFGGTRWVRMSDPERNEFCVSTGIEW
;
A
#
# COMPACT_ATOMS: atom_id res chain seq x y z
N MET A 1 15.32 -12.83 -28.45
CA MET A 1 14.21 -12.07 -27.85
C MET A 1 13.99 -12.50 -26.44
N GLY A 2 14.05 -11.58 -25.51
CA GLY A 2 13.79 -11.85 -24.14
C GLY A 2 12.30 -12.00 -23.85
N HIS A 3 11.99 -12.81 -22.85
CA HIS A 3 10.67 -12.86 -22.28
C HIS A 3 10.43 -11.62 -21.42
N LYS A 4 9.32 -10.95 -21.61
CA LYS A 4 8.94 -9.82 -20.77
C LYS A 4 7.81 -10.21 -19.83
N ALA A 5 7.98 -9.88 -18.57
CA ALA A 5 6.94 -10.07 -17.58
C ALA A 5 6.83 -8.78 -16.77
N THR A 6 5.60 -8.47 -16.38
CA THR A 6 5.32 -7.35 -15.49
C THR A 6 4.59 -7.86 -14.27
N VAL A 7 4.45 -7.01 -13.27
CA VAL A 7 3.82 -7.36 -12.01
C VAL A 7 2.63 -6.44 -11.79
N GLU A 8 1.51 -7.03 -11.41
CA GLU A 8 0.39 -6.29 -10.83
C GLU A 8 0.26 -6.72 -9.38
N LEU A 9 -0.10 -5.79 -8.52
CA LEU A 9 -0.28 -6.08 -7.10
C LEU A 9 -1.76 -6.28 -6.83
N VAL A 10 -2.09 -7.36 -6.15
CA VAL A 10 -3.47 -7.65 -5.78
C VAL A 10 -3.56 -7.75 -4.26
N LEU A 11 -4.45 -6.96 -3.68
CA LEU A 11 -4.68 -6.94 -2.25
C LEU A 11 -6.11 -7.40 -1.99
N ASP A 12 -6.24 -8.48 -1.25
CA ASP A 12 -7.55 -8.98 -0.85
C ASP A 12 -8.14 -8.07 0.22
N CYS A 13 -9.44 -7.85 0.15
CA CYS A 13 -10.13 -6.96 1.09
C CYS A 13 -11.60 -7.34 1.19
N GLU A 14 -12.30 -6.73 2.13
CA GLU A 14 -13.73 -6.95 2.28
C GLU A 14 -14.52 -5.97 1.41
N GLU A 15 -14.11 -4.71 1.36
CA GLU A 15 -14.85 -3.64 0.67
C GLU A 15 -13.95 -2.86 -0.27
N PRO A 16 -13.80 -3.33 -1.52
CA PRO A 16 -12.88 -2.70 -2.48
C PRO A 16 -13.10 -1.20 -2.67
N LYS A 17 -14.35 -0.76 -2.80
CA LYS A 17 -14.63 0.66 -3.02
C LYS A 17 -14.15 1.54 -1.87
N ARG A 18 -14.36 1.08 -0.65
CA ARG A 18 -13.95 1.84 0.55
C ARG A 18 -12.44 1.84 0.68
N LEU A 19 -11.81 0.68 0.53
CA LEU A 19 -10.37 0.57 0.68
C LEU A 19 -9.63 1.28 -0.45
N ALA A 20 -10.19 1.29 -1.66
CA ALA A 20 -9.61 2.00 -2.79
C ALA A 20 -9.47 3.50 -2.52
N LYS A 21 -10.40 4.09 -1.79
CA LYS A 21 -10.31 5.51 -1.44
C LYS A 21 -9.03 5.81 -0.66
N PHE A 22 -8.69 4.95 0.31
CA PHE A 22 -7.45 5.10 1.05
C PHE A 22 -6.23 4.97 0.14
N TRP A 23 -6.12 3.87 -0.59
CA TRP A 23 -4.92 3.61 -1.39
C TRP A 23 -4.76 4.59 -2.56
N ARG A 24 -5.87 5.04 -3.15
CA ARG A 24 -5.83 6.07 -4.19
C ARG A 24 -5.16 7.34 -3.69
N GLU A 25 -5.56 7.79 -2.49
CA GLU A 25 -4.97 8.99 -1.89
C GLU A 25 -3.55 8.73 -1.39
N ALA A 26 -3.32 7.58 -0.78
CA ALA A 26 -2.01 7.23 -0.25
C ALA A 26 -0.94 7.19 -1.34
N LEU A 27 -1.26 6.64 -2.50
CA LEU A 27 -0.32 6.46 -3.60
C LEU A 27 -0.39 7.55 -4.67
N ASP A 28 -1.36 8.47 -4.55
CA ASP A 28 -1.65 9.44 -5.60
C ASP A 28 -1.96 8.74 -6.92
N TYR A 29 -2.82 7.71 -6.83
CA TYR A 29 -3.31 6.95 -7.96
C TYR A 29 -4.69 7.48 -8.38
N ARG A 30 -5.19 6.99 -9.50
CA ARG A 30 -6.54 7.29 -9.97
C ARG A 30 -7.33 6.01 -10.18
N ASP A 31 -8.65 6.13 -10.13
CA ASP A 31 -9.53 5.00 -10.42
C ASP A 31 -9.46 4.66 -11.90
N TYR A 32 -9.30 3.38 -12.20
CA TYR A 32 -9.37 2.86 -13.55
C TYR A 32 -10.66 2.07 -13.76
N TYR A 33 -11.04 1.24 -12.78
CA TYR A 33 -12.24 0.43 -12.84
C TYR A 33 -12.71 0.14 -11.42
N THR A 34 -14.04 0.12 -11.24
CA THR A 34 -14.59 -0.20 -9.91
C THR A 34 -15.94 -0.87 -10.06
N ASP A 35 -16.13 -1.98 -9.34
CA ASP A 35 -17.44 -2.57 -9.11
C ASP A 35 -17.48 -3.14 -7.68
N ALA A 36 -18.50 -3.92 -7.34
CA ALA A 36 -18.64 -4.44 -5.98
C ALA A 36 -17.55 -5.46 -5.62
N ASN A 37 -16.91 -6.08 -6.61
CA ASN A 37 -15.96 -7.17 -6.40
C ASN A 37 -14.52 -6.76 -6.62
N LEU A 38 -14.28 -5.65 -7.31
CA LEU A 38 -12.93 -5.29 -7.74
C LEU A 38 -12.82 -3.78 -7.89
N ALA A 39 -11.72 -3.23 -7.40
CA ALA A 39 -11.32 -1.86 -7.72
C ALA A 39 -9.90 -1.90 -8.29
N VAL A 40 -9.67 -1.21 -9.40
CA VAL A 40 -8.36 -1.13 -10.04
C VAL A 40 -7.89 0.32 -9.98
N LEU A 41 -6.74 0.52 -9.36
CA LEU A 41 -6.08 1.81 -9.25
C LEU A 41 -4.83 1.80 -10.11
N VAL A 42 -4.61 2.89 -10.82
CA VAL A 42 -3.41 3.06 -11.64
C VAL A 42 -2.74 4.38 -11.31
N PRO A 43 -1.41 4.49 -11.51
CA PRO A 43 -0.73 5.75 -11.24
C PRO A 43 -1.28 6.88 -12.12
N LYS A 44 -1.34 8.09 -11.57
CA LYS A 44 -1.72 9.27 -12.35
C LYS A 44 -0.67 9.56 -13.40
N GLU A 45 0.59 9.32 -13.08
CA GLU A 45 1.72 9.54 -13.97
C GLU A 45 2.72 8.40 -13.79
N GLY A 46 3.51 8.17 -14.83
CA GLY A 46 4.55 7.17 -14.79
C GLY A 46 4.04 5.76 -15.07
N ILE A 47 4.87 4.79 -14.73
CA ILE A 47 4.66 3.38 -15.10
C ILE A 47 4.72 2.43 -13.90
N ALA A 48 4.40 2.94 -12.71
CA ALA A 48 4.33 2.08 -11.53
C ALA A 48 3.23 1.03 -11.70
N SER A 49 3.30 -0.03 -10.90
CA SER A 49 2.35 -1.13 -11.00
C SER A 49 0.93 -0.71 -10.64
N PRO A 50 -0.09 -1.21 -11.34
CA PRO A 50 -1.45 -1.09 -10.87
C PRO A 50 -1.64 -1.78 -9.51
N LEU A 51 -2.59 -1.29 -8.73
CA LEU A 51 -3.01 -1.94 -7.50
C LEU A 51 -4.47 -2.35 -7.65
N LEU A 52 -4.72 -3.64 -7.53
CA LEU A 52 -6.05 -4.21 -7.61
C LEU A 52 -6.53 -4.55 -6.20
N LEU A 53 -7.75 -4.18 -5.87
CA LEU A 53 -8.36 -4.49 -4.58
C LEU A 53 -9.50 -5.45 -4.86
N GLN A 54 -9.38 -6.68 -4.38
CA GLN A 54 -10.29 -7.77 -4.74
C GLN A 54 -11.10 -8.19 -3.52
N ALA A 55 -12.43 -8.21 -3.66
CA ALA A 55 -13.31 -8.63 -2.58
C ALA A 55 -13.14 -10.12 -2.30
N VAL A 56 -12.96 -10.45 -1.02
CA VAL A 56 -12.93 -11.81 -0.52
C VAL A 56 -13.88 -11.89 0.68
N PRO A 57 -14.46 -13.08 0.96
CA PRO A 57 -15.42 -13.20 2.06
C PRO A 57 -14.77 -13.16 3.44
N GLU A 58 -13.52 -13.60 3.56
CA GLU A 58 -12.85 -13.67 4.85
C GLU A 58 -12.14 -12.35 5.19
N PRO A 59 -12.23 -11.90 6.45
CA PRO A 59 -11.47 -10.74 6.90
C PRO A 59 -9.99 -11.07 7.02
N LYS A 60 -9.17 -10.03 7.06
CA LYS A 60 -7.75 -10.19 7.31
C LYS A 60 -7.53 -10.85 8.67
N ALA A 61 -6.79 -11.96 8.68
CA ALA A 61 -6.40 -12.67 9.89
C ALA A 61 -4.92 -13.04 9.78
N GLY A 62 -4.18 -12.82 10.86
CA GLY A 62 -2.75 -13.09 10.87
C GLY A 62 -1.92 -12.01 10.17
N LYS A 63 -0.63 -12.24 10.11
CA LYS A 63 0.33 -11.30 9.55
C LYS A 63 0.47 -11.50 8.04
N ASN A 64 0.64 -10.39 7.32
CA ASN A 64 0.97 -10.44 5.89
C ASN A 64 2.32 -11.14 5.69
N ARG A 65 2.41 -11.95 4.65
CA ARG A 65 3.69 -12.52 4.22
C ARG A 65 4.38 -11.62 3.20
N MET A 66 3.61 -10.85 2.47
CA MET A 66 4.09 -9.76 1.60
C MET A 66 3.51 -8.45 2.08
N HIS A 67 4.23 -7.38 1.89
CA HIS A 67 3.72 -6.04 2.17
C HIS A 67 4.32 -5.04 1.18
N LEU A 68 3.70 -3.86 1.11
CA LEU A 68 4.17 -2.77 0.28
C LEU A 68 4.99 -1.83 1.15
N ASP A 69 6.02 -1.23 0.57
CA ASP A 69 6.74 -0.12 1.18
C ASP A 69 6.44 1.15 0.41
N ILE A 70 5.96 2.16 1.12
CA ILE A 70 5.86 3.52 0.56
C ILE A 70 7.18 4.19 0.84
N VAL A 71 7.92 4.51 -0.22
CA VAL A 71 9.28 5.06 -0.10
C VAL A 71 9.21 6.58 -0.10
N VAL A 72 9.75 7.19 0.96
CA VAL A 72 9.73 8.65 1.17
C VAL A 72 11.04 9.09 1.84
N ASP A 73 11.29 10.39 1.81
CA ASP A 73 12.44 10.96 2.53
C ASP A 73 12.11 11.23 4.00
N ASP A 74 10.91 11.69 4.29
CA ASP A 74 10.49 12.09 5.64
C ASP A 74 9.42 11.12 6.16
N ILE A 75 9.86 10.15 6.95
CA ILE A 75 8.99 9.10 7.48
C ILE A 75 7.88 9.69 8.36
N GLU A 76 8.23 10.58 9.31
CA GLU A 76 7.23 11.07 10.26
C GLU A 76 6.16 11.93 9.57
N ALA A 77 6.54 12.73 8.59
CA ALA A 77 5.57 13.50 7.82
C ALA A 77 4.61 12.58 7.07
N GLU A 78 5.13 11.52 6.46
CA GLU A 78 4.30 10.58 5.73
C GLU A 78 3.38 9.79 6.66
N VAL A 79 3.89 9.36 7.81
CA VAL A 79 3.06 8.67 8.80
C VAL A 79 1.88 9.55 9.21
N HIS A 80 2.12 10.83 9.49
CA HIS A 80 1.03 11.75 9.84
C HIS A 80 0.01 11.90 8.72
N ARG A 81 0.50 12.02 7.48
CA ARG A 81 -0.39 12.13 6.31
C ARG A 81 -1.27 10.88 6.17
N LEU A 82 -0.68 9.71 6.29
CA LEU A 82 -1.41 8.45 6.13
C LEU A 82 -2.38 8.20 7.29
N GLN A 83 -2.02 8.60 8.51
CA GLN A 83 -2.93 8.53 9.65
C GLN A 83 -4.19 9.37 9.40
N ALA A 84 -4.03 10.54 8.82
CA ALA A 84 -5.18 11.40 8.49
C ALA A 84 -6.08 10.75 7.44
N LEU A 85 -5.54 9.84 6.61
CA LEU A 85 -6.32 9.08 5.61
C LEU A 85 -6.95 7.82 6.19
N GLY A 86 -6.64 7.45 7.42
CA GLY A 86 -7.23 6.30 8.09
C GLY A 86 -6.28 5.16 8.40
N ALA A 87 -5.00 5.30 8.11
CA ALA A 87 -4.02 4.28 8.48
C ALA A 87 -3.70 4.33 9.96
N ARG A 88 -3.17 3.23 10.49
CA ARG A 88 -2.72 3.13 11.88
C ARG A 88 -1.23 2.85 11.92
N ARG A 89 -0.55 3.51 12.84
CA ARG A 89 0.85 3.22 13.12
C ARG A 89 0.95 1.99 13.99
N ILE A 90 1.80 1.02 13.59
CA ILE A 90 2.03 -0.21 14.36
C ILE A 90 3.28 -0.05 15.23
N ASP A 91 4.40 0.39 14.64
CA ASP A 91 5.64 0.59 15.38
C ASP A 91 5.66 1.95 16.06
N GLU A 92 5.93 1.99 17.37
CA GLU A 92 6.04 3.25 18.09
C GLU A 92 7.26 4.05 17.65
N GLY A 93 8.37 3.38 17.39
CA GLY A 93 9.60 4.02 16.95
C GLY A 93 9.97 3.65 15.53
N VAL A 94 10.97 4.35 15.01
CA VAL A 94 11.51 4.07 13.68
C VAL A 94 12.50 2.91 13.79
N GLN A 95 12.30 1.89 12.98
CA GLN A 95 13.22 0.77 12.86
C GLN A 95 14.34 1.13 11.90
N SER A 96 15.49 0.48 12.02
CA SER A 96 16.59 0.72 11.08
C SER A 96 17.43 -0.51 10.87
N PHE A 97 17.95 -0.66 9.67
CA PHE A 97 18.90 -1.71 9.31
C PHE A 97 19.65 -1.27 8.04
N GLY A 98 20.98 -1.28 8.10
CA GLY A 98 21.78 -1.00 6.91
C GLY A 98 21.55 0.37 6.30
N GLY A 99 21.25 1.37 7.11
CA GLY A 99 20.97 2.72 6.61
C GLY A 99 19.53 2.94 6.15
N THR A 100 18.75 1.89 5.98
CA THR A 100 17.32 2.00 5.69
C THR A 100 16.55 2.14 7.01
N ARG A 101 15.58 3.04 7.02
CA ARG A 101 14.70 3.25 8.18
C ARG A 101 13.26 3.05 7.75
N TRP A 102 12.42 2.54 8.64
CA TRP A 102 11.01 2.31 8.33
C TRP A 102 10.14 2.31 9.58
N VAL A 103 8.84 2.48 9.34
CA VAL A 103 7.77 2.32 10.34
C VAL A 103 6.70 1.43 9.72
N ARG A 104 6.26 0.42 10.47
CA ARG A 104 5.13 -0.40 10.03
C ARG A 104 3.82 0.31 10.35
N MET A 105 2.90 0.24 9.40
CA MET A 105 1.55 0.78 9.53
C MET A 105 0.54 -0.27 9.06
N SER A 106 -0.72 -0.01 9.27
CA SER A 106 -1.78 -0.80 8.67
C SER A 106 -2.80 0.11 7.98
N ASP A 107 -3.38 -0.40 6.90
CA ASP A 107 -4.44 0.30 6.18
C ASP A 107 -5.78 0.15 6.94
N PRO A 108 -6.87 0.79 6.46
CA PRO A 108 -8.16 0.71 7.15
C PRO A 108 -8.71 -0.71 7.32
N GLU A 109 -8.28 -1.68 6.53
CA GLU A 109 -8.65 -3.08 6.70
C GLU A 109 -7.57 -3.91 7.37
N ARG A 110 -6.60 -3.26 8.01
CA ARG A 110 -5.53 -3.89 8.79
C ARG A 110 -4.49 -4.63 7.95
N ASN A 111 -4.41 -4.32 6.66
CA ASN A 111 -3.31 -4.82 5.84
C ASN A 111 -2.05 -4.05 6.20
N GLU A 112 -0.98 -4.78 6.49
CA GLU A 112 0.28 -4.17 6.93
C GLU A 112 1.07 -3.66 5.74
N PHE A 113 1.67 -2.49 5.91
CA PHE A 113 2.61 -1.91 4.96
C PHE A 113 3.64 -1.08 5.73
N CYS A 114 4.71 -0.69 5.05
CA CYS A 114 5.75 0.12 5.67
C CYS A 114 5.86 1.48 4.99
N VAL A 115 6.24 2.46 5.79
CA VAL A 115 6.77 3.74 5.30
C VAL A 115 8.27 3.67 5.49
N SER A 116 9.04 3.80 4.42
CA SER A 116 10.46 3.46 4.38
C SER A 116 11.26 4.51 3.65
N THR A 117 12.53 4.62 3.98
CA THR A 117 13.46 5.45 3.19
C THR A 117 13.96 4.72 1.95
N GLY A 118 13.62 3.44 1.80
CA GLY A 118 14.02 2.64 0.66
C GLY A 118 15.45 2.11 0.79
N ILE A 119 15.86 1.34 -0.20
CA ILE A 119 17.22 0.83 -0.29
C ILE A 119 17.98 1.61 -1.36
N GLU A 120 19.29 1.65 -1.23
CA GLU A 120 20.17 2.17 -2.28
C GLU A 120 20.71 0.99 -3.09
N TRP A 121 20.68 1.14 -4.41
CA TRP A 121 21.13 0.07 -5.31
C TRP A 121 21.65 0.63 -6.63
#